data_3113c501d44e9add2b1a660edd272158
#
_entry.id   3113c501d44e9add2b1a660edd272158
#
_cell.length_a   1.000
_cell.length_b   1.000
_cell.length_c   1.000
_cell.angle_alpha   90.00
_cell.angle_beta   90.00
_cell.angle_gamma   90.00
#
_symmetry.space_group_name_H-M   'P 1'
#
loop_
_entity.id
_entity.type
_entity.pdbx_description
1 polymer ?
#
loop_
_entity_poly.entity_id
_entity_poly.type
_entity_poly.pdbx_seq_one_letter_code
_entity_poly.pdbx_strand_id
1 'polypeptide(L)'
;MRFGDHIVRFNLGGIPAVGNTSTGSIVGLTKEGSSLCDVMFTRNVTEAEVPINCAELVDYFREHEFFEESELKEGHRVRSAYLHVSNRCNLSCVGCYSKDDARNVESDPSLHQLKHAMAVLAELGVEQLVISGGEPFMRSDLPDVARAAKDCGVNRVAVLTNGLLCTPERLTSLVGIVDILSISFDGTSADAPAYIRGEQRFDALIGAIVNAKAAGVHVHILPTLHASNVDDASAYVALAEQLGTTVGFSLLSGSRENLGDLYPSDTCLAHLADVMCSLGQTVDDDVVFNGTRGGLSACAGCGAGKVSVSMAADGSVYPCHMLHYPEFRLGNAYANSADQIREELADFCLPTVDELDSCKDCDKRYLCGGGCRARAFIRYGRMGKKDPYCTFYQHLLYTAVDEFINEQY
;
A
#
# COMPACT_ATOMS: atom_id res chain seq x y z
N MET A 1 -25.33 16.73 18.07
CA MET A 1 -24.58 15.74 17.27
C MET A 1 -24.86 15.99 15.78
N ARG A 2 -23.83 16.20 15.01
CA ARG A 2 -23.85 16.33 13.54
C ARG A 2 -22.68 15.57 12.97
N PHE A 3 -22.82 14.97 11.80
CA PHE A 3 -21.72 14.28 11.15
C PHE A 3 -20.65 15.24 10.65
N GLY A 4 -19.37 14.81 10.77
CA GLY A 4 -18.24 15.51 10.17
C GLY A 4 -18.17 15.31 8.64
N ASP A 5 -17.41 16.16 7.96
CA ASP A 5 -17.26 16.12 6.48
C ASP A 5 -16.59 14.83 5.96
N HIS A 6 -15.95 14.06 6.86
CA HIS A 6 -15.34 12.77 6.56
C HIS A 6 -16.32 11.59 6.60
N ILE A 7 -17.60 11.85 6.91
CA ILE A 7 -18.65 10.83 6.93
C ILE A 7 -19.34 10.80 5.58
N VAL A 8 -19.45 9.60 5.03
CA VAL A 8 -20.02 9.36 3.72
C VAL A 8 -21.22 8.41 3.79
N ARG A 9 -22.18 8.62 2.89
CA ARG A 9 -23.33 7.73 2.73
C ARG A 9 -23.20 6.94 1.44
N PHE A 10 -23.48 5.64 1.52
CA PHE A 10 -23.46 4.76 0.35
C PHE A 10 -24.41 3.57 0.56
N ASN A 11 -24.43 2.68 -0.43
CA ASN A 11 -25.22 1.44 -0.37
C ASN A 11 -24.27 0.24 -0.36
N LEU A 12 -24.48 -0.65 0.59
CA LEU A 12 -23.70 -1.87 0.74
C LEU A 12 -24.57 -3.07 0.33
N GLY A 13 -24.57 -3.40 -0.97
CA GLY A 13 -25.32 -4.53 -1.49
C GLY A 13 -26.85 -4.46 -1.25
N GLY A 14 -27.44 -3.26 -1.30
CA GLY A 14 -28.87 -3.04 -1.01
C GLY A 14 -29.14 -2.50 0.40
N ILE A 15 -28.19 -2.57 1.33
CA ILE A 15 -28.31 -2.05 2.68
C ILE A 15 -27.80 -0.60 2.71
N PRO A 16 -28.60 0.40 3.15
CA PRO A 16 -28.11 1.74 3.39
C PRO A 16 -26.98 1.70 4.44
N ALA A 17 -25.90 2.41 4.19
CA ALA A 17 -24.74 2.44 5.09
C ALA A 17 -24.15 3.85 5.21
N VAL A 18 -23.49 4.09 6.33
CA VAL A 18 -22.60 5.25 6.52
C VAL A 18 -21.19 4.74 6.87
N GLY A 19 -20.20 5.48 6.42
CA GLY A 19 -18.80 5.18 6.67
C GLY A 19 -18.02 6.39 7.08
N ASN A 20 -17.05 6.18 7.96
CA ASN A 20 -16.06 7.17 8.34
C ASN A 20 -14.80 6.96 7.50
N THR A 21 -14.52 7.85 6.57
CA THR A 21 -13.37 7.73 5.65
C THR A 21 -12.02 8.01 6.30
N SER A 22 -12.01 8.53 7.55
CA SER A 22 -10.80 8.77 8.34
C SER A 22 -10.38 7.55 9.16
N THR A 23 -11.36 6.82 9.73
CA THR A 23 -11.12 5.62 10.53
C THR A 23 -11.29 4.31 9.74
N GLY A 24 -12.02 4.36 8.62
CA GLY A 24 -12.40 3.20 7.83
C GLY A 24 -13.67 2.49 8.32
N SER A 25 -14.26 2.94 9.42
CA SER A 25 -15.43 2.31 10.04
C SER A 25 -16.66 2.37 9.12
N ILE A 26 -17.43 1.28 9.07
CA ILE A 26 -18.68 1.17 8.29
C ILE A 26 -19.77 0.61 9.19
N VAL A 27 -21.00 1.12 9.04
CA VAL A 27 -22.18 0.58 9.68
C VAL A 27 -23.37 0.55 8.72
N GLY A 28 -24.01 -0.61 8.61
CA GLY A 28 -25.29 -0.77 7.93
C GLY A 28 -26.44 -0.19 8.75
N LEU A 29 -27.43 0.34 8.09
CA LEU A 29 -28.52 1.09 8.72
C LEU A 29 -29.86 0.41 8.54
N THR A 30 -30.62 0.37 9.64
CA THR A 30 -32.07 0.14 9.57
C THR A 30 -32.77 1.35 8.93
N LYS A 31 -34.07 1.22 8.64
CA LYS A 31 -34.85 2.33 8.09
C LYS A 31 -34.88 3.54 9.02
N GLU A 32 -35.03 3.31 10.32
CA GLU A 32 -35.04 4.36 11.35
C GLU A 32 -33.64 4.98 11.48
N GLY A 33 -32.59 4.15 11.54
CA GLY A 33 -31.19 4.61 11.56
C GLY A 33 -30.86 5.46 10.34
N SER A 34 -31.32 5.05 9.15
CA SER A 34 -31.14 5.83 7.91
C SER A 34 -31.83 7.20 7.99
N SER A 35 -33.04 7.27 8.52
CA SER A 35 -33.77 8.52 8.70
C SER A 35 -33.08 9.45 9.71
N LEU A 36 -32.53 8.90 10.81
CA LEU A 36 -31.75 9.66 11.79
C LEU A 36 -30.47 10.21 11.14
N CYS A 37 -29.75 9.40 10.36
CA CYS A 37 -28.54 9.82 9.65
C CYS A 37 -28.84 10.96 8.64
N ASP A 38 -29.99 10.93 7.94
CA ASP A 38 -30.39 12.00 7.02
C ASP A 38 -30.50 13.36 7.73
N VAL A 39 -30.98 13.36 8.98
CA VAL A 39 -31.04 14.57 9.79
C VAL A 39 -29.65 15.01 10.24
N MET A 40 -28.80 14.05 10.69
CA MET A 40 -27.45 14.33 11.16
C MET A 40 -26.52 14.89 10.08
N PHE A 41 -26.74 14.56 8.80
CA PHE A 41 -26.03 15.18 7.67
C PHE A 41 -26.42 16.65 7.45
N THR A 42 -27.59 17.08 7.91
CA THR A 42 -28.14 18.42 7.59
C THR A 42 -28.10 19.39 8.78
N ARG A 43 -28.24 18.91 10.01
CA ARG A 43 -28.29 19.72 11.21
C ARG A 43 -27.84 18.98 12.46
N ASN A 44 -27.61 19.74 13.52
CA ASN A 44 -27.43 19.17 14.84
C ASN A 44 -28.68 18.46 15.36
N VAL A 45 -28.50 17.30 15.97
CA VAL A 45 -29.50 16.48 16.67
C VAL A 45 -29.15 16.44 18.15
N THR A 46 -30.13 16.64 19.01
CA THR A 46 -29.98 16.52 20.47
C THR A 46 -30.24 15.08 20.93
N GLU A 47 -29.78 14.71 22.12
CA GLU A 47 -30.05 13.39 22.72
C GLU A 47 -31.56 13.06 22.80
N ALA A 48 -32.38 14.07 23.09
CA ALA A 48 -33.84 13.91 23.22
C ALA A 48 -34.54 13.62 21.88
N GLU A 49 -33.88 13.91 20.76
CA GLU A 49 -34.40 13.64 19.41
C GLU A 49 -33.99 12.25 18.88
N VAL A 50 -33.09 11.53 19.58
CA VAL A 50 -32.64 10.20 19.17
C VAL A 50 -33.74 9.17 19.48
N PRO A 51 -34.24 8.41 18.50
CA PRO A 51 -35.14 7.30 18.76
C PRO A 51 -34.47 6.24 19.66
N ILE A 52 -35.26 5.66 20.59
CA ILE A 52 -34.75 4.68 21.56
C ILE A 52 -34.03 3.49 20.85
N ASN A 53 -34.59 3.04 19.74
CA ASN A 53 -34.00 1.93 18.92
C ASN A 53 -32.76 2.35 18.09
N CYS A 54 -32.34 3.61 18.16
CA CYS A 54 -31.12 4.12 17.56
C CYS A 54 -30.04 4.49 18.59
N ALA A 55 -30.25 4.23 19.87
CA ALA A 55 -29.29 4.61 20.92
C ALA A 55 -27.92 3.92 20.71
N GLU A 56 -27.92 2.60 20.51
CA GLU A 56 -26.70 1.83 20.26
C GLU A 56 -25.95 2.30 18.99
N LEU A 57 -26.69 2.70 17.96
CA LEU A 57 -26.11 3.27 16.74
C LEU A 57 -25.41 4.60 17.01
N VAL A 58 -26.01 5.46 17.84
CA VAL A 58 -25.39 6.74 18.24
C VAL A 58 -24.15 6.52 19.12
N ASP A 59 -24.19 5.53 19.99
CA ASP A 59 -23.02 5.16 20.79
C ASP A 59 -21.88 4.65 19.90
N TYR A 60 -22.16 3.81 18.91
CA TYR A 60 -21.21 3.41 17.89
C TYR A 60 -20.62 4.63 17.17
N PHE A 61 -21.43 5.60 16.77
CA PHE A 61 -20.94 6.81 16.13
C PHE A 61 -20.00 7.64 16.99
N ARG A 62 -20.23 7.71 18.31
CA ARG A 62 -19.30 8.38 19.26
C ARG A 62 -17.98 7.64 19.35
N GLU A 63 -18.04 6.33 19.53
CA GLU A 63 -16.86 5.47 19.70
C GLU A 63 -15.96 5.49 18.44
N HIS A 64 -16.57 5.62 17.27
CA HIS A 64 -15.87 5.58 15.97
C HIS A 64 -15.72 6.96 15.30
N GLU A 65 -15.80 8.05 16.06
CA GLU A 65 -15.46 9.41 15.63
C GLU A 65 -16.29 9.92 14.44
N PHE A 66 -17.60 9.67 14.41
CA PHE A 66 -18.49 10.11 13.33
C PHE A 66 -18.92 11.57 13.45
N PHE A 67 -18.82 12.22 14.60
CA PHE A 67 -19.34 13.56 14.80
C PHE A 67 -18.31 14.67 14.52
N GLU A 68 -18.79 15.87 14.15
CA GLU A 68 -17.97 17.07 13.92
C GLU A 68 -17.08 17.45 15.12
N GLU A 69 -17.61 17.23 16.36
CA GLU A 69 -16.93 17.54 17.61
C GLU A 69 -15.85 16.51 17.97
N SER A 70 -15.79 15.41 17.27
CA SER A 70 -14.69 14.47 17.39
C SER A 70 -13.45 15.21 16.87
N GLU A 71 -12.53 15.58 17.79
CA GLU A 71 -11.20 16.04 17.38
C GLU A 71 -10.63 14.93 16.48
N LEU A 72 -10.64 15.17 15.18
CA LEU A 72 -9.88 14.31 14.26
C LEU A 72 -8.47 14.28 14.81
N LYS A 73 -8.09 13.17 15.45
CA LYS A 73 -6.75 13.01 16.00
C LYS A 73 -5.78 13.29 14.88
N GLU A 74 -5.29 14.54 14.90
CA GLU A 74 -4.26 15.14 14.09
C GLU A 74 -4.27 14.79 12.59
N GLY A 75 -4.31 15.83 11.78
CA GLY A 75 -4.13 15.76 10.33
C GLY A 75 -2.91 14.93 9.93
N HIS A 76 -3.03 14.29 8.81
CA HIS A 76 -1.99 13.62 8.01
C HIS A 76 -0.79 13.09 8.82
N ARG A 77 -0.98 12.01 9.59
CA ARG A 77 0.13 11.32 10.24
C ARG A 77 0.72 10.30 9.28
N VAL A 78 1.85 10.65 8.70
CA VAL A 78 2.67 9.69 7.96
C VAL A 78 3.08 8.56 8.90
N ARG A 79 2.74 7.31 8.57
CA ARG A 79 3.06 6.12 9.40
C ARG A 79 4.07 5.20 8.74
N SER A 80 4.14 5.23 7.41
CA SER A 80 5.03 4.37 6.64
C SER A 80 5.86 5.15 5.63
N ALA A 81 7.07 4.67 5.35
CA ALA A 81 7.89 5.23 4.30
C ALA A 81 8.61 4.14 3.50
N TYR A 82 8.77 4.40 2.19
CA TYR A 82 9.74 3.70 1.36
C TYR A 82 11.01 4.53 1.27
N LEU A 83 12.15 3.93 1.60
CA LEU A 83 13.45 4.59 1.56
C LEU A 83 14.35 3.91 0.52
N HIS A 84 14.65 4.62 -0.57
CA HIS A 84 15.63 4.16 -1.54
C HIS A 84 17.04 4.49 -1.03
N VAL A 85 17.74 3.46 -0.57
CA VAL A 85 19.09 3.60 0.00
C VAL A 85 20.19 3.60 -1.06
N SER A 86 19.86 3.21 -2.27
CA SER A 86 20.77 3.14 -3.42
C SER A 86 19.98 3.23 -4.72
N ASN A 87 20.56 3.86 -5.73
CA ASN A 87 20.04 3.80 -7.11
C ASN A 87 20.73 2.70 -7.95
N ARG A 88 21.71 2.00 -7.37
CA ARG A 88 22.37 0.87 -8.03
C ARG A 88 21.55 -0.40 -7.93
N CYS A 89 21.53 -1.18 -9.02
CA CYS A 89 20.87 -2.48 -9.06
C CYS A 89 21.63 -3.43 -9.99
N ASN A 90 21.67 -4.70 -9.63
CA ASN A 90 22.24 -5.78 -10.41
C ASN A 90 21.25 -6.40 -11.41
N LEU A 91 20.02 -5.86 -11.50
CA LEU A 91 18.96 -6.27 -12.45
C LEU A 91 18.40 -5.08 -13.22
N SER A 92 17.73 -5.38 -14.37
CA SER A 92 16.99 -4.41 -15.19
C SER A 92 15.59 -4.97 -15.49
N CYS A 93 14.73 -5.03 -14.46
CA CYS A 93 13.41 -5.64 -14.55
C CYS A 93 12.45 -4.86 -15.45
N VAL A 94 11.55 -5.56 -16.13
CA VAL A 94 10.41 -4.98 -16.84
C VAL A 94 9.44 -4.35 -15.82
N GLY A 95 8.98 -3.13 -16.08
CA GLY A 95 8.03 -2.45 -15.19
C GLY A 95 8.59 -2.08 -13.81
N CYS A 96 9.92 -2.00 -13.66
CA CYS A 96 10.55 -1.59 -12.41
C CYS A 96 10.14 -0.15 -12.04
N TYR A 97 9.45 0.03 -10.91
CA TYR A 97 8.94 1.32 -10.45
C TYR A 97 10.04 2.31 -10.05
N SER A 98 11.21 1.80 -9.63
CA SER A 98 12.33 2.62 -9.18
C SER A 98 13.41 2.85 -10.25
N LYS A 99 13.17 2.42 -11.50
CA LYS A 99 14.13 2.61 -12.58
C LYS A 99 14.01 4.01 -13.16
N ASP A 100 15.13 4.72 -13.16
CA ASP A 100 15.30 6.04 -13.75
C ASP A 100 16.62 6.13 -14.53
N ASP A 101 16.91 7.30 -15.11
CA ASP A 101 18.12 7.55 -15.89
C ASP A 101 19.40 7.57 -15.02
N ALA A 102 19.25 7.80 -13.71
CA ALA A 102 20.36 7.78 -12.74
C ALA A 102 20.74 6.36 -12.28
N ARG A 103 20.02 5.33 -12.72
CA ARG A 103 20.28 3.93 -12.38
C ARG A 103 21.71 3.51 -12.71
N ASN A 104 22.48 3.11 -11.71
CA ASN A 104 23.88 2.70 -11.80
C ASN A 104 24.88 3.82 -12.23
N VAL A 105 24.42 5.08 -12.28
CA VAL A 105 25.25 6.22 -12.68
C VAL A 105 25.69 7.03 -11.46
N GLU A 106 24.75 7.37 -10.59
CA GLU A 106 25.00 8.16 -9.40
C GLU A 106 25.58 7.32 -8.26
N SER A 107 26.40 7.97 -7.43
CA SER A 107 26.92 7.36 -6.21
C SER A 107 25.82 7.21 -5.16
N ASP A 108 25.94 6.17 -4.32
CA ASP A 108 25.04 6.01 -3.17
C ASP A 108 25.14 7.17 -2.19
N PRO A 109 24.04 7.53 -1.53
CA PRO A 109 24.09 8.44 -0.40
C PRO A 109 24.96 7.89 0.72
N SER A 110 25.66 8.77 1.41
CA SER A 110 26.46 8.39 2.58
C SER A 110 25.58 7.92 3.73
N LEU A 111 26.11 7.08 4.62
CA LEU A 111 25.40 6.68 5.83
C LEU A 111 24.98 7.88 6.68
N HIS A 112 25.77 8.95 6.69
CA HIS A 112 25.44 10.20 7.41
C HIS A 112 24.18 10.87 6.84
N GLN A 113 24.05 10.96 5.51
CA GLN A 113 22.85 11.50 4.85
C GLN A 113 21.63 10.65 5.15
N LEU A 114 21.75 9.30 5.07
CA LEU A 114 20.65 8.39 5.39
C LEU A 114 20.22 8.50 6.86
N LYS A 115 21.17 8.62 7.81
CA LYS A 115 20.82 8.83 9.23
C LYS A 115 20.06 10.13 9.44
N HIS A 116 20.47 11.22 8.78
CA HIS A 116 19.73 12.48 8.85
C HIS A 116 18.31 12.33 8.28
N ALA A 117 18.17 11.73 7.11
CA ALA A 117 16.85 11.48 6.51
C ALA A 117 15.95 10.61 7.38
N MET A 118 16.50 9.58 8.03
CA MET A 118 15.74 8.73 8.95
C MET A 118 15.24 9.50 10.16
N ALA A 119 16.03 10.43 10.71
CA ALA A 119 15.58 11.31 11.77
C ALA A 119 14.41 12.19 11.29
N VAL A 120 14.51 12.77 10.09
CA VAL A 120 13.42 13.56 9.48
C VAL A 120 12.16 12.71 9.29
N LEU A 121 12.29 11.48 8.76
CA LEU A 121 11.14 10.58 8.59
C LEU A 121 10.50 10.18 9.92
N ALA A 122 11.32 9.92 10.95
CA ALA A 122 10.82 9.60 12.30
C ALA A 122 10.07 10.80 12.93
N GLU A 123 10.58 12.03 12.76
CA GLU A 123 9.90 13.26 13.20
C GLU A 123 8.59 13.50 12.44
N LEU A 124 8.46 13.05 11.20
CA LEU A 124 7.19 13.05 10.45
C LEU A 124 6.17 12.04 11.00
N GLY A 125 6.61 11.08 11.83
CA GLY A 125 5.78 10.06 12.46
C GLY A 125 5.90 8.66 11.85
N VAL A 126 6.92 8.41 11.00
CA VAL A 126 7.14 7.11 10.38
C VAL A 126 7.44 6.04 11.43
N GLU A 127 6.58 5.06 11.54
CA GLU A 127 6.69 3.89 12.43
C GLU A 127 7.14 2.63 11.67
N GLN A 128 6.94 2.60 10.35
CA GLN A 128 7.24 1.46 9.49
C GLN A 128 8.08 1.94 8.30
N LEU A 129 9.24 1.33 8.10
CA LEU A 129 10.17 1.68 7.03
C LEU A 129 10.44 0.49 6.12
N VAL A 130 10.20 0.65 4.82
CA VAL A 130 10.64 -0.27 3.78
C VAL A 130 11.95 0.24 3.17
N ILE A 131 13.05 -0.41 3.46
CA ILE A 131 14.33 -0.16 2.82
C ILE A 131 14.32 -0.82 1.43
N SER A 132 14.45 -0.01 0.40
CA SER A 132 14.33 -0.38 -1.01
C SER A 132 15.32 0.44 -1.86
N GLY A 133 14.97 0.69 -3.12
CA GLY A 133 15.72 1.50 -4.07
C GLY A 133 16.01 0.75 -5.35
N GLY A 134 17.27 0.70 -5.81
CA GLY A 134 17.72 -0.27 -6.77
C GLY A 134 17.73 -1.65 -6.13
N GLU A 135 18.87 -2.06 -5.62
CA GLU A 135 19.01 -3.26 -4.80
C GLU A 135 19.72 -2.89 -3.49
N PRO A 136 19.06 -2.99 -2.33
CA PRO A 136 19.67 -2.61 -1.04
C PRO A 136 20.93 -3.40 -0.70
N PHE A 137 20.99 -4.67 -1.08
CA PHE A 137 22.17 -5.49 -0.88
C PHE A 137 23.37 -5.12 -1.76
N MET A 138 23.28 -4.15 -2.66
CA MET A 138 24.45 -3.53 -3.31
C MET A 138 25.27 -2.69 -2.32
N ARG A 139 24.70 -2.28 -1.18
CA ARG A 139 25.39 -1.60 -0.09
C ARG A 139 26.05 -2.60 0.84
N SER A 140 27.31 -2.35 1.20
CA SER A 140 28.01 -3.15 2.21
C SER A 140 27.63 -2.75 3.65
N ASP A 141 27.15 -1.52 3.85
CA ASP A 141 26.75 -0.94 5.13
C ASP A 141 25.21 -1.03 5.37
N LEU A 142 24.49 -1.88 4.64
CA LEU A 142 23.05 -2.09 4.80
C LEU A 142 22.64 -2.39 6.26
N PRO A 143 23.38 -3.18 7.06
CA PRO A 143 23.07 -3.39 8.47
C PRO A 143 23.12 -2.12 9.31
N ASP A 144 24.07 -1.21 9.02
CA ASP A 144 24.20 0.06 9.72
C ASP A 144 23.08 1.02 9.32
N VAL A 145 22.64 0.97 8.05
CA VAL A 145 21.47 1.69 7.56
C VAL A 145 20.21 1.22 8.28
N ALA A 146 19.97 -0.08 8.36
CA ALA A 146 18.80 -0.64 9.04
C ALA A 146 18.81 -0.35 10.55
N ARG A 147 19.98 -0.43 11.20
CA ARG A 147 20.15 -0.08 12.62
C ARG A 147 19.85 1.37 12.87
N ALA A 148 20.29 2.28 11.99
CA ALA A 148 20.01 3.70 12.12
C ALA A 148 18.50 4.01 12.11
N ALA A 149 17.69 3.27 11.34
CA ALA A 149 16.23 3.41 11.37
C ALA A 149 15.67 3.03 12.76
N LYS A 150 16.13 1.92 13.34
CA LYS A 150 15.74 1.50 14.70
C LYS A 150 16.15 2.52 15.75
N ASP A 151 17.37 3.04 15.65
CA ASP A 151 17.91 4.06 16.56
C ASP A 151 17.09 5.38 16.52
N CYS A 152 16.48 5.70 15.39
CA CYS A 152 15.56 6.82 15.23
C CYS A 152 14.12 6.54 15.73
N GLY A 153 13.85 5.34 16.24
CA GLY A 153 12.54 4.98 16.82
C GLY A 153 11.55 4.34 15.82
N VAL A 154 12.02 3.94 14.63
CA VAL A 154 11.18 3.18 13.68
C VAL A 154 10.87 1.80 14.26
N ASN A 155 9.57 1.51 14.46
CA ASN A 155 9.12 0.28 15.11
C ASN A 155 9.35 -0.96 14.26
N ARG A 156 9.10 -0.86 12.94
CA ARG A 156 9.24 -1.98 11.99
C ARG A 156 10.11 -1.60 10.80
N VAL A 157 11.10 -2.42 10.50
CA VAL A 157 11.99 -2.26 9.35
C VAL A 157 11.88 -3.49 8.46
N ALA A 158 11.50 -3.28 7.22
CA ALA A 158 11.55 -4.29 6.18
C ALA A 158 12.63 -3.97 5.15
N VAL A 159 13.22 -5.00 4.56
CA VAL A 159 14.11 -4.86 3.40
C VAL A 159 13.46 -5.54 2.21
N LEU A 160 13.22 -4.78 1.14
CA LEU A 160 12.72 -5.29 -0.15
C LEU A 160 13.91 -5.55 -1.07
N THR A 161 14.11 -6.81 -1.47
CA THR A 161 15.29 -7.24 -2.24
C THR A 161 14.92 -8.16 -3.40
N ASN A 162 15.76 -8.20 -4.42
CA ASN A 162 15.69 -9.21 -5.47
C ASN A 162 16.30 -10.57 -5.05
N GLY A 163 16.84 -10.69 -3.86
CA GLY A 163 17.33 -11.94 -3.24
C GLY A 163 18.69 -12.44 -3.71
N LEU A 164 19.24 -11.95 -4.82
CA LEU A 164 20.42 -12.55 -5.45
C LEU A 164 21.75 -12.31 -4.69
N LEU A 165 21.76 -11.33 -3.80
CA LEU A 165 22.93 -10.99 -2.98
C LEU A 165 22.76 -11.38 -1.50
N CYS A 166 21.76 -12.19 -1.18
CA CYS A 166 21.45 -12.67 0.16
C CYS A 166 22.37 -13.83 0.58
N THR A 167 23.65 -13.55 0.87
CA THR A 167 24.57 -14.56 1.41
C THR A 167 24.35 -14.80 2.91
N PRO A 168 24.71 -15.97 3.47
CA PRO A 168 24.55 -16.24 4.89
C PRO A 168 25.17 -15.17 5.80
N GLU A 169 26.36 -14.66 5.45
CA GLU A 169 27.08 -13.66 6.23
C GLU A 169 26.30 -12.33 6.26
N ARG A 170 25.77 -11.89 5.11
CA ARG A 170 24.97 -10.66 5.00
C ARG A 170 23.66 -10.77 5.75
N LEU A 171 23.00 -11.93 5.67
CA LEU A 171 21.75 -12.17 6.36
C LEU A 171 21.93 -12.22 7.88
N THR A 172 22.99 -12.86 8.37
CA THR A 172 23.32 -12.91 9.80
C THR A 172 23.49 -11.51 10.38
N SER A 173 24.03 -10.56 9.63
CA SER A 173 24.22 -9.18 10.09
C SER A 173 22.92 -8.36 10.21
N LEU A 174 21.80 -8.86 9.68
CA LEU A 174 20.47 -8.22 9.75
C LEU A 174 19.60 -8.78 10.87
N VAL A 175 20.03 -9.87 11.52
CA VAL A 175 19.25 -10.54 12.58
C VAL A 175 19.02 -9.59 13.77
N GLY A 176 17.77 -9.50 14.23
CA GLY A 176 17.37 -8.62 15.33
C GLY A 176 17.30 -7.13 14.98
N ILE A 177 17.55 -6.76 13.70
CA ILE A 177 17.47 -5.39 13.20
C ILE A 177 16.35 -5.27 12.17
N VAL A 178 16.30 -6.19 11.21
CA VAL A 178 15.29 -6.26 10.17
C VAL A 178 14.18 -7.19 10.61
N ASP A 179 12.94 -6.70 10.63
CA ASP A 179 11.78 -7.47 11.04
C ASP A 179 11.28 -8.39 9.91
N ILE A 180 11.39 -7.93 8.66
CA ILE A 180 10.93 -8.67 7.47
C ILE A 180 11.93 -8.51 6.33
N LEU A 181 12.35 -9.64 5.75
CA LEU A 181 13.04 -9.68 4.47
C LEU A 181 12.01 -10.04 3.38
N SER A 182 11.59 -9.06 2.59
CA SER A 182 10.67 -9.26 1.49
C SER A 182 11.45 -9.56 0.22
N ILE A 183 11.36 -10.80 -0.26
CA ILE A 183 12.07 -11.25 -1.46
C ILE A 183 11.12 -11.19 -2.65
N SER A 184 11.46 -10.35 -3.62
CA SER A 184 10.72 -10.28 -4.89
C SER A 184 10.86 -11.60 -5.65
N PHE A 185 9.74 -12.18 -6.06
CA PHE A 185 9.71 -13.52 -6.65
C PHE A 185 9.21 -13.49 -8.10
N ASP A 186 9.75 -14.36 -8.95
CA ASP A 186 9.37 -14.50 -10.35
C ASP A 186 9.53 -15.98 -10.78
N GLY A 187 8.43 -16.60 -11.20
CA GLY A 187 8.34 -18.02 -11.49
C GLY A 187 8.05 -18.90 -10.27
N THR A 188 7.30 -19.98 -10.47
CA THR A 188 6.87 -20.95 -9.43
C THR A 188 7.72 -22.20 -9.38
N SER A 189 8.62 -22.38 -10.34
CA SER A 189 9.57 -23.49 -10.45
C SER A 189 10.80 -23.12 -11.26
N ALA A 190 11.80 -23.97 -11.27
CA ALA A 190 13.01 -23.78 -12.08
C ALA A 190 12.75 -23.74 -13.59
N ASP A 191 11.67 -24.38 -14.04
CA ASP A 191 11.26 -24.43 -15.46
C ASP A 191 10.25 -23.32 -15.83
N ALA A 192 9.72 -22.58 -14.83
CA ALA A 192 8.75 -21.50 -15.08
C ALA A 192 9.43 -20.29 -15.72
N PRO A 193 8.75 -19.57 -16.63
CA PRO A 193 9.29 -18.36 -17.24
C PRO A 193 9.56 -17.26 -16.20
N ALA A 194 10.66 -16.53 -16.35
CA ALA A 194 10.94 -15.32 -15.58
C ALA A 194 10.58 -14.09 -16.43
N TYR A 195 9.34 -13.66 -16.35
CA TYR A 195 8.79 -12.60 -17.21
C TYR A 195 9.33 -11.21 -16.90
N ILE A 196 9.58 -10.92 -15.62
CA ILE A 196 9.92 -9.58 -15.15
C ILE A 196 11.44 -9.39 -15.07
N ARG A 197 12.18 -10.40 -14.57
CA ARG A 197 13.62 -10.32 -14.27
C ARG A 197 14.52 -10.80 -15.38
N GLY A 198 13.95 -11.31 -16.48
CA GLY A 198 14.62 -11.65 -17.74
C GLY A 198 15.35 -12.97 -17.77
N GLU A 199 15.74 -13.52 -16.61
CA GLU A 199 16.39 -14.81 -16.48
C GLU A 199 15.77 -15.61 -15.35
N GLN A 200 15.71 -16.94 -15.51
CA GLN A 200 15.26 -17.84 -14.46
C GLN A 200 16.25 -17.86 -13.28
N ARG A 201 15.74 -17.58 -12.08
CA ARG A 201 16.55 -17.46 -10.87
C ARG A 201 15.94 -18.20 -9.67
N PHE A 202 15.01 -19.12 -9.94
CA PHE A 202 14.25 -19.83 -8.93
C PHE A 202 15.15 -20.47 -7.86
N ASP A 203 16.15 -21.26 -8.27
CA ASP A 203 17.04 -21.95 -7.33
C ASP A 203 17.85 -20.97 -6.45
N ALA A 204 18.27 -19.83 -7.03
CA ALA A 204 18.97 -18.79 -6.28
C ALA A 204 18.04 -18.14 -5.24
N LEU A 205 16.76 -17.90 -5.59
CA LEU A 205 15.76 -17.36 -4.68
C LEU A 205 15.41 -18.34 -3.56
N ILE A 206 15.25 -19.63 -3.88
CA ILE A 206 15.07 -20.68 -2.86
C ILE A 206 16.28 -20.72 -1.92
N GLY A 207 17.49 -20.66 -2.46
CA GLY A 207 18.72 -20.58 -1.66
C GLY A 207 18.74 -19.38 -0.73
N ALA A 208 18.33 -18.21 -1.21
CA ALA A 208 18.22 -16.98 -0.41
C ALA A 208 17.22 -17.14 0.75
N ILE A 209 16.06 -17.75 0.49
CA ILE A 209 15.03 -18.01 1.50
C ILE A 209 15.56 -18.99 2.57
N VAL A 210 16.17 -20.10 2.15
CA VAL A 210 16.75 -21.08 3.07
C VAL A 210 17.82 -20.46 3.95
N ASN A 211 18.72 -19.67 3.37
CA ASN A 211 19.76 -18.95 4.11
C ASN A 211 19.18 -17.94 5.11
N ALA A 212 18.15 -17.17 4.71
CA ALA A 212 17.52 -16.18 5.57
C ALA A 212 16.82 -16.84 6.78
N LYS A 213 16.11 -17.93 6.54
CA LYS A 213 15.45 -18.72 7.61
C LYS A 213 16.47 -19.36 8.54
N ALA A 214 17.56 -19.93 7.99
CA ALA A 214 18.62 -20.49 8.80
C ALA A 214 19.33 -19.44 9.68
N ALA A 215 19.43 -18.21 9.20
CA ALA A 215 19.91 -17.07 9.98
C ALA A 215 18.90 -16.57 11.04
N GLY A 216 17.63 -16.96 10.96
CA GLY A 216 16.57 -16.48 11.86
C GLY A 216 15.89 -15.19 11.42
N VAL A 217 16.00 -14.81 10.15
CA VAL A 217 15.31 -13.67 9.55
C VAL A 217 13.93 -14.11 9.06
N HIS A 218 12.88 -13.35 9.41
CA HIS A 218 11.53 -13.59 8.89
C HIS A 218 11.47 -13.24 7.40
N VAL A 219 11.01 -14.19 6.59
CA VAL A 219 10.96 -14.05 5.13
C VAL A 219 9.52 -13.92 4.67
N HIS A 220 9.31 -12.99 3.76
CA HIS A 220 8.10 -12.80 2.99
C HIS A 220 8.43 -12.90 1.50
N ILE A 221 7.69 -13.70 0.75
CA ILE A 221 7.85 -13.72 -0.72
C ILE A 221 6.83 -12.79 -1.37
N LEU A 222 7.28 -12.02 -2.37
CA LEU A 222 6.49 -11.00 -3.03
C LEU A 222 6.48 -11.23 -4.56
N PRO A 223 5.61 -12.12 -5.07
CA PRO A 223 5.35 -12.24 -6.50
C PRO A 223 4.65 -11.00 -7.04
N THR A 224 5.01 -10.63 -8.27
CA THR A 224 4.31 -9.58 -9.02
C THR A 224 3.41 -10.21 -10.06
N LEU A 225 2.09 -9.99 -9.95
CA LEU A 225 1.10 -10.55 -10.86
C LEU A 225 0.92 -9.68 -12.10
N HIS A 226 0.77 -10.35 -13.24
CA HIS A 226 0.61 -9.75 -14.56
C HIS A 226 -0.16 -10.71 -15.50
N ALA A 227 -0.46 -10.30 -16.72
CA ALA A 227 -1.31 -11.06 -17.63
C ALA A 227 -0.88 -12.53 -17.87
N SER A 228 0.41 -12.84 -17.75
CA SER A 228 0.94 -14.17 -18.07
C SER A 228 1.12 -15.10 -16.87
N ASN A 229 0.82 -14.65 -15.62
CA ASN A 229 1.00 -15.45 -14.41
C ASN A 229 -0.15 -15.35 -13.39
N VAL A 230 -1.30 -14.86 -13.79
CA VAL A 230 -2.47 -14.79 -12.88
C VAL A 230 -2.87 -16.16 -12.35
N ASP A 231 -2.74 -17.21 -13.15
CA ASP A 231 -3.06 -18.58 -12.79
C ASP A 231 -2.04 -19.20 -11.83
N ASP A 232 -0.86 -18.61 -11.70
CA ASP A 232 0.21 -19.09 -10.82
C ASP A 232 0.01 -18.67 -9.35
N ALA A 233 -0.97 -17.83 -9.03
CA ALA A 233 -1.17 -17.32 -7.68
C ALA A 233 -1.32 -18.42 -6.63
N SER A 234 -2.09 -19.47 -6.92
CA SER A 234 -2.24 -20.65 -6.05
C SER A 234 -0.93 -21.40 -5.84
N ALA A 235 -0.10 -21.51 -6.89
CA ALA A 235 1.20 -22.15 -6.81
C ALA A 235 2.19 -21.35 -5.94
N TYR A 236 2.13 -20.03 -5.95
CA TYR A 236 2.92 -19.17 -5.04
C TYR A 236 2.48 -19.34 -3.58
N VAL A 237 1.16 -19.46 -3.32
CA VAL A 237 0.67 -19.74 -1.95
C VAL A 237 1.19 -21.10 -1.47
N ALA A 238 1.05 -22.15 -2.27
CA ALA A 238 1.56 -23.49 -1.95
C ALA A 238 3.09 -23.50 -1.75
N LEU A 239 3.83 -22.74 -2.57
CA LEU A 239 5.28 -22.59 -2.44
C LEU A 239 5.66 -21.92 -1.11
N ALA A 240 4.95 -20.87 -0.73
CA ALA A 240 5.17 -20.17 0.53
C ALA A 240 4.91 -21.10 1.74
N GLU A 241 3.84 -21.89 1.70
CA GLU A 241 3.54 -22.90 2.72
C GLU A 241 4.65 -23.95 2.83
N GLN A 242 5.11 -24.48 1.69
CA GLN A 242 6.20 -25.48 1.66
C GLN A 242 7.50 -24.91 2.22
N LEU A 243 7.79 -23.65 1.94
CA LEU A 243 8.97 -22.96 2.45
C LEU A 243 8.80 -22.45 3.88
N GLY A 244 7.59 -22.50 4.44
CA GLY A 244 7.25 -21.94 5.75
C GLY A 244 7.56 -20.44 5.80
N THR A 245 7.13 -19.70 4.78
CA THR A 245 7.20 -18.24 4.66
C THR A 245 5.81 -17.65 4.52
N THR A 246 5.68 -16.33 4.61
CA THR A 246 4.46 -15.64 4.19
C THR A 246 4.55 -15.24 2.72
N VAL A 247 3.41 -15.01 2.08
CA VAL A 247 3.31 -14.51 0.70
C VAL A 247 2.37 -13.34 0.64
N GLY A 248 2.68 -12.37 -0.20
CA GLY A 248 1.79 -11.30 -0.63
C GLY A 248 1.98 -11.06 -2.12
N PHE A 249 1.03 -10.37 -2.74
CA PHE A 249 1.05 -10.16 -4.17
C PHE A 249 1.05 -8.67 -4.51
N SER A 250 1.92 -8.26 -5.42
CA SER A 250 1.86 -6.95 -6.04
C SER A 250 1.32 -7.04 -7.45
N LEU A 251 0.69 -5.97 -7.95
CA LEU A 251 0.27 -5.88 -9.35
C LEU A 251 1.35 -5.18 -10.18
N LEU A 252 1.76 -5.77 -11.30
CA LEU A 252 2.68 -5.13 -12.24
C LEU A 252 2.08 -3.81 -12.72
N SER A 253 2.78 -2.73 -12.49
CA SER A 253 2.32 -1.38 -12.81
C SER A 253 3.24 -0.74 -13.85
N GLY A 254 2.64 -0.11 -14.87
CA GLY A 254 3.35 0.53 -15.95
C GLY A 254 2.41 0.93 -17.08
N SER A 255 2.93 1.57 -18.11
CA SER A 255 2.17 1.82 -19.31
C SER A 255 2.07 0.55 -20.18
N ARG A 256 1.02 0.45 -20.99
CA ARG A 256 0.89 -0.67 -21.94
C ARG A 256 2.06 -0.78 -22.91
N GLU A 257 2.63 0.36 -23.28
CA GLU A 257 3.80 0.45 -24.15
C GLU A 257 5.03 -0.20 -23.51
N ASN A 258 5.23 0.02 -22.20
CA ASN A 258 6.38 -0.51 -21.47
C ASN A 258 6.22 -1.98 -21.06
N LEU A 259 4.99 -2.43 -20.84
CA LEU A 259 4.69 -3.78 -20.35
C LEU A 259 4.36 -4.77 -21.48
N GLY A 260 3.92 -4.29 -22.66
CA GLY A 260 3.55 -5.16 -23.78
C GLY A 260 2.50 -6.19 -23.40
N ASP A 261 2.78 -7.46 -23.65
CA ASP A 261 1.90 -8.61 -23.39
C ASP A 261 1.72 -8.91 -21.89
N LEU A 262 2.55 -8.35 -21.02
CA LEU A 262 2.38 -8.46 -19.56
C LEU A 262 1.28 -7.54 -19.03
N TYR A 263 0.82 -6.56 -19.82
CA TYR A 263 -0.25 -5.65 -19.41
C TYR A 263 -1.60 -6.38 -19.38
N PRO A 264 -2.28 -6.45 -18.20
CA PRO A 264 -3.51 -7.22 -18.08
C PRO A 264 -4.69 -6.59 -18.83
N SER A 265 -5.49 -7.41 -19.49
CA SER A 265 -6.81 -7.02 -20.02
C SER A 265 -7.85 -6.96 -18.88
N ASP A 266 -9.00 -6.34 -19.16
CA ASP A 266 -10.12 -6.35 -18.19
C ASP A 266 -10.59 -7.77 -17.86
N THR A 267 -10.59 -8.69 -18.83
CA THR A 267 -10.93 -10.11 -18.61
C THR A 267 -9.90 -10.78 -17.68
N CYS A 268 -8.61 -10.51 -17.90
CA CYS A 268 -7.54 -11.01 -17.04
C CYS A 268 -7.66 -10.45 -15.61
N LEU A 269 -8.00 -9.17 -15.47
CA LEU A 269 -8.20 -8.51 -14.16
C LEU A 269 -9.42 -9.07 -13.40
N ALA A 270 -10.52 -9.35 -14.11
CA ALA A 270 -11.69 -10.02 -13.52
C ALA A 270 -11.33 -11.42 -13.02
N HIS A 271 -10.68 -12.22 -13.87
CA HIS A 271 -10.23 -13.57 -13.50
C HIS A 271 -9.24 -13.56 -12.33
N LEU A 272 -8.30 -12.61 -12.30
CA LEU A 272 -7.38 -12.44 -11.16
C LEU A 272 -8.14 -12.16 -9.86
N ALA A 273 -9.19 -11.35 -9.90
CA ALA A 273 -10.01 -11.10 -8.73
C ALA A 273 -10.68 -12.38 -8.22
N ASP A 274 -11.24 -13.20 -9.13
CA ASP A 274 -11.86 -14.49 -8.78
C ASP A 274 -10.82 -15.44 -8.14
N VAL A 275 -9.61 -15.51 -8.70
CA VAL A 275 -8.51 -16.29 -8.12
C VAL A 275 -8.14 -15.79 -6.72
N MET A 276 -7.98 -14.48 -6.53
CA MET A 276 -7.64 -13.91 -5.21
C MET A 276 -8.72 -14.17 -4.17
N CYS A 277 -10.01 -14.01 -4.53
CA CYS A 277 -11.13 -14.35 -3.65
C CYS A 277 -11.10 -15.84 -3.26
N SER A 278 -10.90 -16.74 -4.21
CA SER A 278 -10.85 -18.19 -3.95
C SER A 278 -9.70 -18.60 -3.01
N LEU A 279 -8.62 -17.84 -3.00
CA LEU A 279 -7.46 -18.06 -2.13
C LEU A 279 -7.58 -17.34 -0.78
N GLY A 280 -8.61 -16.53 -0.55
CA GLY A 280 -8.72 -15.67 0.61
C GLY A 280 -7.56 -14.65 0.68
N GLN A 281 -6.99 -14.28 -0.47
CA GLN A 281 -5.87 -13.37 -0.59
C GLN A 281 -6.34 -12.02 -1.12
N THR A 282 -5.68 -10.96 -0.69
CA THR A 282 -5.83 -9.63 -1.28
C THR A 282 -4.53 -9.20 -1.94
N VAL A 283 -4.63 -8.32 -2.91
CA VAL A 283 -3.48 -7.62 -3.46
C VAL A 283 -3.42 -6.27 -2.79
N ASP A 284 -2.32 -5.98 -2.10
CA ASP A 284 -2.11 -4.71 -1.44
C ASP A 284 -0.74 -4.15 -1.83
N ASP A 285 -0.68 -2.89 -2.21
CA ASP A 285 0.58 -2.19 -2.48
C ASP A 285 1.40 -2.00 -1.18
N ASP A 286 0.79 -2.19 0.01
CA ASP A 286 1.44 -2.15 1.32
C ASP A 286 1.75 -3.56 1.90
N VAL A 287 1.82 -4.56 1.05
CA VAL A 287 1.97 -5.99 1.37
C VAL A 287 3.15 -6.29 2.31
N VAL A 288 4.17 -5.43 2.32
CA VAL A 288 5.38 -5.66 3.12
C VAL A 288 5.08 -5.65 4.63
N PHE A 289 4.09 -4.89 5.08
CA PHE A 289 3.76 -4.74 6.52
C PHE A 289 2.35 -5.18 6.90
N ASN A 290 1.41 -5.01 6.00
CA ASN A 290 0.02 -5.27 6.27
C ASN A 290 -0.37 -6.53 5.52
N GLY A 291 -0.27 -7.67 6.15
CA GLY A 291 -1.01 -8.82 5.67
C GLY A 291 -2.46 -8.39 5.39
N THR A 292 -3.11 -9.09 4.48
CA THR A 292 -4.49 -8.90 4.02
C THR A 292 -5.35 -8.00 4.89
N ARG A 293 -5.86 -6.87 4.37
CA ARG A 293 -6.95 -6.13 5.02
C ARG A 293 -8.15 -7.07 5.10
N GLY A 294 -8.34 -7.65 6.25
CA GLY A 294 -9.56 -8.39 6.55
C GLY A 294 -10.71 -7.39 6.69
N GLY A 295 -11.67 -7.41 5.79
CA GLY A 295 -12.92 -6.68 5.91
C GLY A 295 -13.04 -5.43 5.03
N LEU A 296 -14.30 -4.99 4.86
CA LEU A 296 -14.65 -3.77 4.15
C LEU A 296 -14.27 -2.53 4.97
N SER A 297 -13.74 -1.50 4.34
CA SER A 297 -13.33 -0.25 4.99
C SER A 297 -13.77 0.95 4.16
N ALA A 298 -14.29 1.98 4.83
CA ALA A 298 -14.66 3.23 4.17
C ALA A 298 -13.42 4.06 3.82
N CYS A 299 -13.33 4.52 2.58
CA CYS A 299 -12.26 5.40 2.14
C CYS A 299 -12.74 6.34 1.02
N ALA A 300 -12.20 7.55 0.98
CA ALA A 300 -12.52 8.54 -0.05
C ALA A 300 -11.38 8.77 -1.05
N GLY A 301 -10.23 8.12 -0.85
CA GLY A 301 -9.06 8.34 -1.71
C GLY A 301 -7.84 7.50 -1.32
N CYS A 302 -6.73 7.84 -1.95
CA CYS A 302 -5.45 7.18 -1.75
C CYS A 302 -4.71 7.73 -0.51
N GLY A 303 -3.97 6.86 0.20
CA GLY A 303 -3.16 7.21 1.37
C GLY A 303 -1.81 7.89 1.06
N ALA A 304 -1.43 8.03 -0.23
CA ALA A 304 -0.18 8.65 -0.62
C ALA A 304 -0.11 10.12 -0.16
N GLY A 305 0.99 10.50 0.48
CA GLY A 305 1.18 11.82 1.10
C GLY A 305 0.40 12.03 2.40
N LYS A 306 -0.52 11.13 2.76
CA LYS A 306 -1.32 11.19 3.99
C LYS A 306 -0.84 10.17 5.04
N VAL A 307 -0.72 8.93 4.62
CA VAL A 307 -0.34 7.79 5.48
C VAL A 307 1.05 7.30 5.14
N SER A 308 1.46 7.42 3.89
CA SER A 308 2.76 6.98 3.40
C SER A 308 3.49 8.07 2.62
N VAL A 309 4.81 8.01 2.65
CA VAL A 309 5.72 8.81 1.80
C VAL A 309 6.80 7.90 1.21
N SER A 310 7.56 8.42 0.28
CA SER A 310 8.74 7.74 -0.25
C SER A 310 9.90 8.73 -0.41
N MET A 311 11.10 8.25 -0.17
CA MET A 311 12.33 9.03 -0.38
C MET A 311 13.20 8.34 -1.43
N ALA A 312 13.61 9.07 -2.44
CA ALA A 312 14.60 8.63 -3.44
C ALA A 312 16.03 8.68 -2.87
N ALA A 313 16.96 8.03 -3.58
CA ALA A 313 18.36 7.95 -3.14
C ALA A 313 19.08 9.33 -3.07
N ASP A 314 18.62 10.31 -3.84
CA ASP A 314 19.10 11.69 -3.81
C ASP A 314 18.51 12.52 -2.64
N GLY A 315 17.70 11.91 -1.78
CA GLY A 315 17.04 12.55 -0.65
C GLY A 315 15.69 13.20 -1.00
N SER A 316 15.28 13.25 -2.25
CA SER A 316 14.00 13.82 -2.66
C SER A 316 12.84 13.03 -2.07
N VAL A 317 11.88 13.73 -1.46
CA VAL A 317 10.68 13.15 -0.83
C VAL A 317 9.50 13.26 -1.77
N TYR A 318 8.71 12.18 -1.83
CA TYR A 318 7.55 12.02 -2.70
C TYR A 318 6.37 11.43 -1.91
N PRO A 319 5.12 11.62 -2.36
CA PRO A 319 3.95 11.10 -1.66
C PRO A 319 3.84 9.56 -1.70
N CYS A 320 4.47 8.90 -2.68
CA CYS A 320 4.40 7.46 -2.88
C CYS A 320 5.61 6.95 -3.68
N HIS A 321 6.02 5.69 -3.43
CA HIS A 321 7.14 5.06 -4.14
C HIS A 321 6.93 4.93 -5.66
N MET A 322 5.69 4.99 -6.14
CA MET A 322 5.35 4.99 -7.57
C MET A 322 5.22 6.40 -8.18
N LEU A 323 5.37 7.45 -7.40
CA LEU A 323 5.20 8.85 -7.83
C LEU A 323 6.51 9.64 -7.72
N HIS A 324 7.64 9.02 -8.05
CA HIS A 324 8.95 9.69 -8.14
C HIS A 324 9.06 10.50 -9.46
N TYR A 325 8.16 11.49 -9.63
CA TYR A 325 8.19 12.45 -10.72
C TYR A 325 8.41 13.86 -10.18
N PRO A 326 9.13 14.75 -10.92
CA PRO A 326 9.48 16.09 -10.42
C PRO A 326 8.30 16.90 -9.91
N GLU A 327 7.12 16.76 -10.55
CA GLU A 327 5.89 17.46 -10.18
C GLU A 327 5.28 17.05 -8.85
N PHE A 328 5.69 15.90 -8.28
CA PHE A 328 5.21 15.38 -6.98
C PHE A 328 6.26 15.49 -5.89
N ARG A 329 7.37 16.18 -6.14
CA ARG A 329 8.41 16.33 -5.16
C ARG A 329 7.97 17.27 -4.03
N LEU A 330 8.01 16.76 -2.79
CA LEU A 330 7.59 17.43 -1.55
C LEU A 330 8.78 18.04 -0.75
N GLY A 331 9.98 17.97 -1.29
CA GLY A 331 11.18 18.46 -0.62
C GLY A 331 12.36 17.50 -0.75
N ASN A 332 13.36 17.68 0.11
CA ASN A 332 14.54 16.82 0.16
C ASN A 332 14.99 16.60 1.61
N ALA A 333 14.94 15.38 2.10
CA ALA A 333 15.25 15.03 3.48
C ALA A 333 16.74 15.18 3.86
N TYR A 334 17.62 15.47 2.91
CA TYR A 334 19.01 15.83 3.21
C TYR A 334 19.19 17.33 3.45
N ALA A 335 18.23 18.16 3.07
CA ALA A 335 18.31 19.61 3.13
C ALA A 335 17.19 20.29 3.92
N ASN A 336 16.01 19.66 4.01
CA ASN A 336 14.83 20.19 4.67
C ASN A 336 14.62 19.56 6.04
N SER A 337 14.05 20.31 6.98
CA SER A 337 13.54 19.79 8.24
C SER A 337 12.23 19.03 8.05
N ALA A 338 11.83 18.25 9.06
CA ALA A 338 10.54 17.58 9.07
C ALA A 338 9.36 18.56 8.96
N ASP A 339 9.47 19.75 9.59
CA ASP A 339 8.42 20.78 9.53
C ASP A 339 8.24 21.33 8.12
N GLN A 340 9.33 21.59 7.40
CA GLN A 340 9.25 22.03 6.01
C GLN A 340 8.58 20.96 5.10
N ILE A 341 8.92 19.69 5.28
CA ILE A 341 8.27 18.62 4.52
C ILE A 341 6.80 18.46 4.94
N ARG A 342 6.47 18.69 6.21
CA ARG A 342 5.09 18.64 6.72
C ARG A 342 4.22 19.77 6.11
N GLU A 343 4.79 20.96 5.92
CA GLU A 343 4.11 22.06 5.22
C GLU A 343 3.77 21.66 3.78
N GLU A 344 4.72 21.12 3.03
CA GLU A 344 4.50 20.64 1.65
C GLU A 344 3.47 19.48 1.59
N LEU A 345 3.50 18.58 2.59
CA LEU A 345 2.50 17.50 2.71
C LEU A 345 1.10 18.04 3.01
N ALA A 346 0.99 19.11 3.79
CA ALA A 346 -0.32 19.73 4.11
C ALA A 346 -0.96 20.38 2.87
N ASP A 347 -0.15 20.94 1.98
CA ASP A 347 -0.59 21.53 0.72
C ASP A 347 -0.82 20.47 -0.38
N PHE A 348 -0.25 19.28 -0.22
CA PHE A 348 -0.38 18.20 -1.20
C PHE A 348 -1.74 17.50 -1.09
N CYS A 349 -2.51 17.51 -2.16
CA CYS A 349 -3.81 16.87 -2.23
C CYS A 349 -3.96 16.00 -3.47
N LEU A 350 -4.34 14.74 -3.25
CA LEU A 350 -4.77 13.85 -4.32
C LEU A 350 -6.29 13.94 -4.49
N PRO A 351 -6.82 13.84 -5.72
CA PRO A 351 -8.26 13.88 -5.93
C PRO A 351 -8.97 12.73 -5.20
N THR A 352 -10.04 13.07 -4.52
CA THR A 352 -10.97 12.14 -3.88
C THR A 352 -11.85 11.43 -4.91
N VAL A 353 -12.57 10.40 -4.50
CA VAL A 353 -13.49 9.66 -5.39
C VAL A 353 -14.62 10.51 -5.94
N ASP A 354 -15.00 11.55 -5.22
CA ASP A 354 -16.08 12.46 -5.63
C ASP A 354 -15.61 13.46 -6.70
N GLU A 355 -14.31 13.70 -6.80
CA GLU A 355 -13.67 14.54 -7.81
C GLU A 355 -13.29 13.78 -9.09
N LEU A 356 -13.37 12.44 -9.07
CA LEU A 356 -13.07 11.61 -10.23
C LEU A 356 -14.31 11.39 -11.10
N ASP A 357 -14.35 11.98 -12.29
CA ASP A 357 -15.49 11.88 -13.21
C ASP A 357 -15.97 10.44 -13.44
N SER A 358 -15.05 9.49 -13.44
CA SER A 358 -15.34 8.07 -13.65
C SER A 358 -15.78 7.31 -12.39
N CYS A 359 -15.69 7.92 -11.20
CA CYS A 359 -15.96 7.27 -9.92
C CYS A 359 -17.12 7.88 -9.15
N LYS A 360 -17.44 9.16 -9.35
CA LYS A 360 -18.48 9.89 -8.60
C LYS A 360 -19.84 9.21 -8.56
N ASP A 361 -20.21 8.47 -9.62
CA ASP A 361 -21.47 7.76 -9.73
C ASP A 361 -21.34 6.23 -9.44
N CYS A 362 -20.15 5.77 -9.01
CA CYS A 362 -19.90 4.37 -8.68
C CYS A 362 -20.43 4.05 -7.28
N ASP A 363 -21.21 2.98 -7.15
CA ASP A 363 -21.76 2.51 -5.87
C ASP A 363 -20.71 2.00 -4.89
N LYS A 364 -19.53 1.57 -5.39
CA LYS A 364 -18.39 1.08 -4.60
C LYS A 364 -17.32 2.15 -4.34
N ARG A 365 -17.53 3.42 -4.71
CA ARG A 365 -16.48 4.44 -4.64
C ARG A 365 -15.88 4.61 -3.26
N TYR A 366 -16.69 4.54 -2.20
CA TYR A 366 -16.23 4.69 -0.81
C TYR A 366 -15.67 3.41 -0.18
N LEU A 367 -15.71 2.29 -0.89
CA LEU A 367 -15.01 1.07 -0.52
C LEU A 367 -13.68 0.92 -1.27
N CYS A 368 -13.64 1.39 -2.53
CA CYS A 368 -12.47 1.31 -3.40
C CYS A 368 -11.50 2.49 -3.20
N GLY A 369 -11.99 3.68 -2.78
CA GLY A 369 -11.21 4.91 -2.76
C GLY A 369 -10.74 5.40 -4.15
N GLY A 370 -11.30 4.83 -5.25
CA GLY A 370 -10.92 5.16 -6.63
C GLY A 370 -9.65 4.45 -7.13
N GLY A 371 -9.10 3.48 -6.36
CA GLY A 371 -7.90 2.72 -6.70
C GLY A 371 -6.60 3.55 -6.64
N CYS A 372 -5.56 3.09 -7.32
CA CYS A 372 -4.23 3.70 -7.26
C CYS A 372 -4.10 4.94 -8.17
N ARG A 373 -3.80 6.10 -7.57
CA ARG A 373 -3.59 7.37 -8.30
C ARG A 373 -2.32 7.33 -9.14
N ALA A 374 -1.29 6.63 -8.66
CA ALA A 374 -0.03 6.47 -9.40
C ALA A 374 -0.24 5.68 -10.70
N ARG A 375 -0.99 4.57 -10.67
CA ARG A 375 -1.33 3.82 -11.90
C ARG A 375 -2.14 4.68 -12.87
N ALA A 376 -3.08 5.48 -12.37
CA ALA A 376 -3.84 6.42 -13.21
C ALA A 376 -2.91 7.45 -13.87
N PHE A 377 -1.96 8.01 -13.11
CA PHE A 377 -0.97 8.95 -13.62
C PHE A 377 -0.06 8.30 -14.67
N ILE A 378 0.53 7.15 -14.37
CA ILE A 378 1.41 6.41 -15.30
C ILE A 378 0.68 6.10 -16.62
N ARG A 379 -0.60 5.76 -16.54
CA ARG A 379 -1.39 5.37 -17.72
C ARG A 379 -1.88 6.56 -18.54
N TYR A 380 -2.29 7.65 -17.89
CA TYR A 380 -3.04 8.74 -18.53
C TYR A 380 -2.33 10.10 -18.47
N GLY A 381 -1.17 10.19 -17.81
CA GLY A 381 -0.47 11.46 -17.54
C GLY A 381 -1.21 12.39 -16.58
N ARG A 382 -2.26 11.90 -15.89
CA ARG A 382 -3.08 12.67 -14.94
C ARG A 382 -3.81 11.76 -13.95
N MET A 383 -4.08 12.26 -12.74
CA MET A 383 -4.71 11.50 -11.66
C MET A 383 -6.24 11.54 -11.66
N GLY A 384 -6.86 12.44 -12.42
CA GLY A 384 -8.33 12.63 -12.48
C GLY A 384 -9.11 11.51 -13.18
N LYS A 385 -8.45 10.39 -13.50
CA LYS A 385 -9.06 9.20 -14.10
C LYS A 385 -9.11 8.05 -13.10
N LYS A 386 -10.05 7.10 -13.31
CA LYS A 386 -10.08 5.86 -12.55
C LYS A 386 -8.79 5.06 -12.74
N ASP A 387 -8.46 4.25 -11.73
CA ASP A 387 -7.39 3.27 -11.83
C ASP A 387 -7.58 2.39 -13.09
N PRO A 388 -6.56 2.18 -13.93
CA PRO A 388 -6.64 1.26 -15.06
C PRO A 388 -6.98 -0.18 -14.64
N TYR A 389 -6.77 -0.56 -13.38
CA TYR A 389 -7.12 -1.87 -12.82
C TYR A 389 -8.45 -1.86 -12.06
N CYS A 390 -9.33 -0.90 -12.38
CA CYS A 390 -10.64 -0.77 -11.74
C CYS A 390 -11.48 -2.05 -11.80
N THR A 391 -11.44 -2.80 -12.91
CA THR A 391 -12.17 -4.08 -13.06
C THR A 391 -11.80 -5.08 -11.96
N PHE A 392 -10.52 -5.21 -11.63
CA PHE A 392 -10.04 -6.08 -10.55
C PHE A 392 -10.67 -5.70 -9.20
N TYR A 393 -10.58 -4.41 -8.81
CA TYR A 393 -11.13 -3.94 -7.53
C TYR A 393 -12.65 -4.04 -7.48
N GLN A 394 -13.35 -3.82 -8.59
CA GLN A 394 -14.80 -3.99 -8.63
C GLN A 394 -15.20 -5.44 -8.34
N HIS A 395 -14.56 -6.41 -8.98
CA HIS A 395 -14.84 -7.83 -8.74
C HIS A 395 -14.55 -8.24 -7.30
N LEU A 396 -13.40 -7.87 -6.76
CA LEU A 396 -13.06 -8.14 -5.35
C LEU A 396 -14.11 -7.57 -4.39
N LEU A 397 -14.54 -6.32 -4.60
CA LEU A 397 -15.49 -5.67 -3.73
C LEU A 397 -16.91 -6.21 -3.87
N TYR A 398 -17.32 -6.68 -5.05
CA TYR A 398 -18.61 -7.36 -5.20
C TYR A 398 -18.62 -8.64 -4.37
N THR A 399 -17.60 -9.48 -4.48
CA THR A 399 -17.49 -10.71 -3.71
C THR A 399 -17.46 -10.43 -2.19
N ALA A 400 -16.61 -9.48 -1.75
CA ALA A 400 -16.50 -9.15 -0.33
C ALA A 400 -17.81 -8.57 0.26
N VAL A 401 -18.56 -7.80 -0.51
CA VAL A 401 -19.87 -7.28 -0.07
C VAL A 401 -20.90 -8.39 0.01
N ASP A 402 -20.93 -9.31 -0.96
CA ASP A 402 -21.86 -10.45 -0.95
C ASP A 402 -21.55 -11.41 0.21
N GLU A 403 -20.28 -11.69 0.49
CA GLU A 403 -19.86 -12.50 1.64
C GLU A 403 -20.28 -11.82 2.96
N PHE A 404 -20.00 -10.53 3.12
CA PHE A 404 -20.38 -9.76 4.31
C PHE A 404 -21.90 -9.81 4.56
N ILE A 405 -22.70 -9.68 3.51
CA ILE A 405 -24.18 -9.74 3.64
C ILE A 405 -24.63 -11.15 4.05
N ASN A 406 -24.07 -12.19 3.42
CA ASN A 406 -24.46 -13.58 3.69
C ASN A 406 -24.04 -14.04 5.11
N GLU A 407 -23.03 -13.43 5.73
CA GLU A 407 -22.61 -13.73 7.10
C GLU A 407 -23.51 -13.05 8.15
N GLN A 408 -24.21 -11.97 7.78
CA GLN A 408 -25.04 -11.18 8.71
C GLN A 408 -26.53 -11.58 8.68
N TYR A 409 -26.97 -12.30 7.65
CA TYR A 409 -28.36 -12.72 7.43
C TYR A 409 -28.46 -14.23 7.13
#